data_e63063eeb3815ef4b2835f44d96f3465
#
_entry.id   e63063eeb3815ef4b2835f44d96f3465
#
_cell.length_a   1.000
_cell.length_b   1.000
_cell.length_c   1.000
_cell.angle_alpha   90.00
_cell.angle_beta   90.00
_cell.angle_gamma   90.00
#
_symmetry.space_group_name_H-M   'P 1'
#
loop_
_entity.id
_entity.type
_entity.pdbx_description
1 polymer ?
#
loop_
_entity_poly.entity_id
_entity_poly.type
_entity_poly.pdbx_seq_one_letter_code
_entity_poly.pdbx_strand_id
1 'polypeptide(L)'
;IHKNMTIEEQALEVDKVKRSESGVIVDPFYLSKEHTIKDADDIMARYKISGVPIVDNDNKLIGIITNRDIKFEDDLNKKIDEVMTKENLVTAREGIDLVEAQAILKQHKIEKLPIVDEEGHLKGLITIKDIEKKIQYPNSAKDSRGRLLCGAALGISADLMDRVDALVKANVDVVVLDSAHGHSQGVIDALKKVKLAYPELQVIAGNVATPEATEDLIKAGADCVKVGIGPGSICTTRVV
;
A
#
# COMPACT_ATOMS: atom_id res chain seq x y z
N ILE A 1 1.12 9.68 4.71
CA ILE A 1 0.21 10.34 3.72
C ILE A 1 -0.44 11.54 4.39
N HIS A 2 -0.37 12.72 3.79
CA HIS A 2 -0.90 13.96 4.37
C HIS A 2 -2.43 14.06 4.22
N LYS A 3 -3.04 14.95 5.03
CA LYS A 3 -4.52 15.09 5.11
C LYS A 3 -5.14 16.05 4.08
N ASN A 4 -4.34 16.82 3.30
CA ASN A 4 -4.84 17.76 2.31
C ASN A 4 -5.20 17.06 1.00
N MET A 5 -6.09 16.08 1.11
CA MET A 5 -6.63 15.24 0.03
C MET A 5 -8.09 14.94 0.35
N THR A 6 -8.88 14.57 -0.65
CA THR A 6 -10.18 13.96 -0.37
C THR A 6 -10.00 12.64 0.39
N ILE A 7 -11.07 12.11 0.96
CA ILE A 7 -11.04 10.82 1.68
C ILE A 7 -10.59 9.70 0.73
N GLU A 8 -11.16 9.69 -0.47
CA GLU A 8 -10.90 8.68 -1.51
C GLU A 8 -9.46 8.76 -2.02
N GLU A 9 -8.94 9.98 -2.25
CA GLU A 9 -7.55 10.17 -2.69
C GLU A 9 -6.57 9.70 -1.63
N GLN A 10 -6.79 10.04 -0.35
CA GLN A 10 -5.91 9.63 0.74
C GLN A 10 -5.92 8.11 0.94
N ALA A 11 -7.09 7.48 0.88
CA ALA A 11 -7.23 6.03 0.96
C ALA A 11 -6.55 5.34 -0.24
N LEU A 12 -6.68 5.91 -1.45
CA LEU A 12 -5.99 5.41 -2.64
C LEU A 12 -4.45 5.48 -2.50
N GLU A 13 -3.91 6.56 -1.93
CA GLU A 13 -2.47 6.66 -1.69
C GLU A 13 -1.98 5.64 -0.64
N VAL A 14 -2.78 5.36 0.40
CA VAL A 14 -2.50 4.26 1.34
C VAL A 14 -2.49 2.92 0.61
N ASP A 15 -3.52 2.62 -0.18
CA ASP A 15 -3.61 1.39 -0.97
C ASP A 15 -2.42 1.23 -1.92
N LYS A 16 -1.99 2.30 -2.60
CA LYS A 16 -0.78 2.29 -3.43
C LYS A 16 0.48 1.92 -2.65
N VAL A 17 0.65 2.45 -1.42
CA VAL A 17 1.79 2.07 -0.56
C VAL A 17 1.69 0.62 -0.13
N LYS A 18 0.52 0.17 0.32
CA LYS A 18 0.31 -1.22 0.76
C LYS A 18 0.49 -2.24 -0.38
N ARG A 19 0.21 -1.84 -1.61
CA ARG A 19 0.45 -2.65 -2.82
C ARG A 19 1.79 -2.36 -3.48
N SER A 20 2.53 -1.36 -3.00
CA SER A 20 3.85 -1.07 -3.56
C SER A 20 4.82 -2.21 -3.25
N GLU A 21 5.60 -2.49 -4.25
CA GLU A 21 6.57 -3.57 -4.30
C GLU A 21 7.61 -3.46 -3.18
N SER A 22 7.71 -4.49 -2.34
CA SER A 22 8.70 -4.54 -1.24
C SER A 22 9.15 -5.96 -0.91
N GLY A 23 9.16 -6.84 -1.91
CA GLY A 23 9.49 -8.25 -1.80
C GLY A 23 8.53 -9.10 -2.62
N VAL A 24 7.86 -10.06 -2.03
CA VAL A 24 6.76 -10.80 -2.67
C VAL A 24 5.46 -10.01 -2.52
N ILE A 25 4.80 -9.69 -3.62
CA ILE A 25 3.45 -9.12 -3.60
C ILE A 25 2.50 -10.28 -3.31
N VAL A 26 1.96 -10.34 -2.09
CA VAL A 26 1.11 -11.45 -1.61
C VAL A 26 -0.32 -11.40 -2.15
N ASP A 27 -0.75 -10.24 -2.65
CA ASP A 27 -2.09 -10.05 -3.23
C ASP A 27 -1.95 -9.18 -4.49
N PRO A 28 -1.41 -9.74 -5.58
CA PRO A 28 -1.21 -8.98 -6.81
C PRO A 28 -2.55 -8.65 -7.46
N PHE A 29 -2.61 -7.51 -8.16
CA PHE A 29 -3.71 -7.29 -9.09
C PHE A 29 -3.71 -8.38 -10.14
N TYR A 30 -4.88 -8.91 -10.44
CA TYR A 30 -5.09 -9.85 -11.53
C TYR A 30 -6.32 -9.47 -12.34
N LEU A 31 -6.38 -9.94 -13.57
CA LEU A 31 -7.54 -9.82 -14.45
C LEU A 31 -7.92 -11.19 -14.99
N SER A 32 -9.09 -11.29 -15.57
CA SER A 32 -9.50 -12.47 -16.33
C SER A 32 -9.26 -12.26 -17.83
N LYS A 33 -9.22 -13.33 -18.59
CA LYS A 33 -9.09 -13.29 -20.05
C LYS A 33 -10.21 -12.53 -20.78
N GLU A 34 -11.34 -12.32 -20.09
CA GLU A 34 -12.52 -11.62 -20.65
C GLU A 34 -12.40 -10.09 -20.60
N HIS A 35 -11.47 -9.56 -19.81
CA HIS A 35 -11.18 -8.14 -19.75
C HIS A 35 -10.51 -7.66 -21.06
N THR A 36 -10.50 -6.35 -21.25
CA THR A 36 -9.88 -5.71 -22.42
C THR A 36 -8.45 -5.25 -22.09
N ILE A 37 -7.68 -4.98 -23.14
CA ILE A 37 -6.36 -4.34 -23.00
C ILE A 37 -6.48 -3.00 -22.27
N LYS A 38 -7.57 -2.26 -22.52
CA LYS A 38 -7.84 -0.99 -21.82
C LYS A 38 -7.96 -1.19 -20.31
N ASP A 39 -8.65 -2.22 -19.85
CA ASP A 39 -8.78 -2.52 -18.43
C ASP A 39 -7.40 -2.79 -17.78
N ALA A 40 -6.52 -3.49 -18.51
CA ALA A 40 -5.15 -3.75 -18.06
C ALA A 40 -4.31 -2.46 -18.03
N ASP A 41 -4.41 -1.62 -19.08
CA ASP A 41 -3.68 -0.35 -19.16
C ASP A 41 -4.13 0.62 -18.05
N ASP A 42 -5.43 0.73 -17.80
CA ASP A 42 -5.99 1.56 -16.72
C ASP A 42 -5.47 1.14 -15.34
N ILE A 43 -5.41 -0.17 -15.05
CA ILE A 43 -4.84 -0.70 -13.81
C ILE A 43 -3.33 -0.41 -13.74
N MET A 44 -2.59 -0.67 -14.80
CA MET A 44 -1.15 -0.43 -14.84
C MET A 44 -0.82 1.06 -14.65
N ALA A 45 -1.57 1.96 -15.29
CA ALA A 45 -1.40 3.40 -15.16
C ALA A 45 -1.74 3.88 -13.74
N ARG A 46 -2.90 3.45 -13.20
CA ARG A 46 -3.38 3.84 -11.88
C ARG A 46 -2.44 3.45 -10.75
N TYR A 47 -1.89 2.23 -10.80
CA TYR A 47 -1.05 1.67 -9.75
C TYR A 47 0.44 1.74 -10.07
N LYS A 48 0.81 2.30 -11.24
CA LYS A 48 2.20 2.41 -11.73
C LYS A 48 2.94 1.07 -11.76
N ILE A 49 2.21 0.02 -12.12
CA ILE A 49 2.75 -1.33 -12.35
C ILE A 49 2.92 -1.58 -13.85
N SER A 50 3.77 -2.50 -14.22
CA SER A 50 4.14 -2.76 -15.63
C SER A 50 3.66 -4.11 -16.15
N GLY A 51 2.75 -4.77 -15.44
CA GLY A 51 2.11 -6.00 -15.90
C GLY A 51 1.22 -6.62 -14.82
N VAL A 52 0.27 -7.41 -15.28
CA VAL A 52 -0.81 -7.99 -14.50
C VAL A 52 -0.93 -9.48 -14.82
N PRO A 53 -0.91 -10.39 -13.83
CA PRO A 53 -1.26 -11.80 -14.01
C PRO A 53 -2.72 -11.95 -14.47
N ILE A 54 -2.96 -12.94 -15.30
CA ILE A 54 -4.30 -13.29 -15.78
C ILE A 54 -4.69 -14.65 -15.21
N VAL A 55 -5.88 -14.72 -14.62
CA VAL A 55 -6.39 -15.92 -14.00
C VAL A 55 -7.72 -16.34 -14.60
N ASP A 56 -8.07 -17.61 -14.41
CA ASP A 56 -9.41 -18.13 -14.71
C ASP A 56 -10.37 -17.92 -13.52
N ASN A 57 -11.58 -18.48 -13.65
CA ASN A 57 -12.62 -18.36 -12.63
C ASN A 57 -12.27 -19.06 -11.30
N ASP A 58 -11.33 -20.00 -11.33
CA ASP A 58 -10.85 -20.76 -10.16
C ASP A 58 -9.56 -20.14 -9.59
N ASN A 59 -9.20 -18.92 -10.00
CA ASN A 59 -7.97 -18.21 -9.63
C ASN A 59 -6.68 -18.91 -10.06
N LYS A 60 -6.73 -19.80 -11.07
CA LYS A 60 -5.53 -20.40 -11.66
C LYS A 60 -4.88 -19.45 -12.64
N LEU A 61 -3.56 -19.37 -12.58
CA LEU A 61 -2.79 -18.56 -13.51
C LEU A 61 -2.86 -19.13 -14.92
N ILE A 62 -3.37 -18.36 -15.88
CA ILE A 62 -3.49 -18.72 -17.29
C ILE A 62 -2.64 -17.86 -18.22
N GLY A 63 -2.11 -16.74 -17.74
CA GLY A 63 -1.31 -15.84 -18.55
C GLY A 63 -0.75 -14.67 -17.74
N ILE A 64 -0.03 -13.82 -18.46
CA ILE A 64 0.42 -12.52 -17.96
C ILE A 64 0.35 -11.50 -19.10
N ILE A 65 -0.13 -10.28 -18.80
CA ILE A 65 -0.07 -9.15 -19.72
C ILE A 65 0.86 -8.08 -19.16
N THR A 66 1.69 -7.50 -20.00
CA THR A 66 2.69 -6.50 -19.63
C THR A 66 2.64 -5.29 -20.55
N ASN A 67 3.30 -4.20 -20.15
CA ASN A 67 3.42 -3.02 -21.00
C ASN A 67 4.06 -3.33 -22.37
N ARG A 68 4.86 -4.40 -22.50
CA ARG A 68 5.42 -4.81 -23.78
C ARG A 68 4.37 -5.36 -24.73
N ASP A 69 3.40 -6.10 -24.18
CA ASP A 69 2.31 -6.71 -24.95
C ASP A 69 1.35 -5.63 -25.44
N ILE A 70 1.13 -4.59 -24.65
CA ILE A 70 0.20 -3.49 -24.95
C ILE A 70 0.81 -2.44 -25.89
N LYS A 71 2.12 -2.21 -25.80
CA LYS A 71 2.81 -1.06 -26.41
C LYS A 71 2.61 -0.91 -27.92
N PHE A 72 2.36 -2.01 -28.62
CA PHE A 72 2.23 -2.04 -30.09
C PHE A 72 0.80 -2.37 -30.54
N GLU A 73 -0.16 -2.38 -29.61
CA GLU A 73 -1.57 -2.61 -29.90
C GLU A 73 -2.32 -1.29 -30.12
N ASP A 74 -2.91 -1.17 -31.30
CA ASP A 74 -3.68 0.02 -31.67
C ASP A 74 -5.13 -0.04 -31.17
N ASP A 75 -5.66 -1.26 -30.99
CA ASP A 75 -7.05 -1.49 -30.53
C ASP A 75 -7.06 -1.95 -29.07
N LEU A 76 -7.28 -1.00 -28.17
CA LEU A 76 -7.37 -1.26 -26.73
C LEU A 76 -8.66 -2.01 -26.31
N ASN A 77 -9.64 -2.21 -27.21
CA ASN A 77 -10.86 -2.97 -26.93
C ASN A 77 -10.68 -4.48 -27.16
N LYS A 78 -9.56 -4.91 -27.73
CA LYS A 78 -9.24 -6.34 -27.85
C LYS A 78 -9.28 -7.03 -26.50
N LYS A 79 -9.64 -8.31 -26.51
CA LYS A 79 -9.57 -9.14 -25.29
C LYS A 79 -8.13 -9.41 -24.90
N ILE A 80 -7.87 -9.44 -23.59
CA ILE A 80 -6.56 -9.78 -23.03
C ILE A 80 -6.08 -11.14 -23.55
N ASP A 81 -7.00 -12.10 -23.72
CA ASP A 81 -6.72 -13.45 -24.23
C ASP A 81 -6.01 -13.48 -25.60
N GLU A 82 -6.20 -12.45 -26.40
CA GLU A 82 -5.59 -12.38 -27.75
C GLU A 82 -4.15 -11.91 -27.72
N VAL A 83 -3.74 -11.24 -26.63
CA VAL A 83 -2.47 -10.49 -26.56
C VAL A 83 -1.56 -10.99 -25.43
N MET A 84 -2.12 -11.53 -24.35
CA MET A 84 -1.35 -11.98 -23.19
C MET A 84 -0.36 -13.10 -23.55
N THR A 85 0.74 -13.17 -22.82
CA THR A 85 1.65 -14.33 -22.85
C THR A 85 0.99 -15.49 -22.11
N LYS A 86 0.70 -16.59 -22.83
CA LYS A 86 0.05 -17.83 -22.31
C LYS A 86 1.01 -19.01 -22.29
N GLU A 87 1.89 -19.07 -23.29
CA GLU A 87 2.79 -20.21 -23.49
C GLU A 87 4.10 -20.03 -22.72
N ASN A 88 4.65 -21.13 -22.23
CA ASN A 88 5.91 -21.16 -21.50
C ASN A 88 5.96 -20.19 -20.31
N LEU A 89 4.84 -20.04 -19.60
CA LEU A 89 4.79 -19.24 -18.40
C LEU A 89 5.81 -19.74 -17.37
N VAL A 90 6.73 -18.86 -17.01
CA VAL A 90 7.70 -19.12 -15.95
C VAL A 90 7.05 -18.71 -14.64
N THR A 91 6.93 -19.66 -13.73
CA THR A 91 6.34 -19.47 -12.40
C THR A 91 7.27 -20.00 -11.32
N ALA A 92 7.05 -19.60 -10.08
CA ALA A 92 7.70 -20.21 -8.93
C ALA A 92 6.65 -20.63 -7.88
N ARG A 93 7.07 -21.48 -6.94
CA ARG A 93 6.21 -21.92 -5.86
C ARG A 93 6.22 -20.96 -4.69
N GLU A 94 5.14 -21.00 -3.92
CA GLU A 94 5.05 -20.27 -2.65
C GLU A 94 6.20 -20.66 -1.72
N GLY A 95 6.80 -19.67 -1.03
CA GLY A 95 7.95 -19.88 -0.16
C GLY A 95 9.32 -19.74 -0.83
N ILE A 96 9.37 -19.47 -2.15
CA ILE A 96 10.64 -19.20 -2.85
C ILE A 96 11.39 -18.03 -2.21
N ASP A 97 12.70 -18.14 -2.04
CA ASP A 97 13.50 -17.00 -1.60
C ASP A 97 13.82 -16.03 -2.76
N LEU A 98 14.20 -14.80 -2.40
CA LEU A 98 14.43 -13.77 -3.43
C LEU A 98 15.72 -13.97 -4.22
N VAL A 99 16.69 -14.74 -3.72
CA VAL A 99 17.93 -15.05 -4.43
C VAL A 99 17.62 -16.06 -5.55
N GLU A 100 16.84 -17.07 -5.22
CA GLU A 100 16.37 -18.07 -6.19
C GLU A 100 15.44 -17.41 -7.23
N ALA A 101 14.50 -16.56 -6.78
CA ALA A 101 13.63 -15.81 -7.68
C ALA A 101 14.43 -14.92 -8.64
N GLN A 102 15.50 -14.27 -8.17
CA GLN A 102 16.40 -13.47 -9.01
C GLN A 102 17.11 -14.34 -10.06
N ALA A 103 17.55 -15.54 -9.68
CA ALA A 103 18.19 -16.45 -10.62
C ALA A 103 17.23 -16.86 -11.75
N ILE A 104 15.97 -17.17 -11.42
CA ILE A 104 14.93 -17.52 -12.41
C ILE A 104 14.64 -16.33 -13.33
N LEU A 105 14.42 -15.13 -12.78
CA LEU A 105 14.18 -13.91 -13.56
C LEU A 105 15.32 -13.64 -14.55
N LYS A 106 16.57 -13.78 -14.08
CA LYS A 106 17.76 -13.60 -14.91
C LYS A 106 17.91 -14.67 -16.00
N GLN A 107 17.71 -15.95 -15.62
CA GLN A 107 17.83 -17.09 -16.55
C GLN A 107 16.83 -16.97 -17.71
N HIS A 108 15.58 -16.62 -17.39
CA HIS A 108 14.50 -16.51 -18.37
C HIS A 108 14.37 -15.12 -19.00
N LYS A 109 15.19 -14.14 -18.58
CA LYS A 109 15.14 -12.73 -19.04
C LYS A 109 13.76 -12.09 -18.92
N ILE A 110 13.06 -12.43 -17.84
CA ILE A 110 11.74 -11.88 -17.50
C ILE A 110 11.84 -10.91 -16.33
N GLU A 111 10.89 -9.97 -16.22
CA GLU A 111 10.88 -8.96 -15.17
C GLU A 111 9.89 -9.29 -14.04
N LYS A 112 9.02 -10.27 -14.27
CA LYS A 112 7.94 -10.66 -13.37
C LYS A 112 7.86 -12.17 -13.26
N LEU A 113 7.75 -12.65 -12.04
CA LEU A 113 7.67 -14.07 -11.71
C LEU A 113 6.40 -14.30 -10.88
N PRO A 114 5.33 -14.80 -11.49
CA PRO A 114 4.13 -15.21 -10.75
C PRO A 114 4.46 -16.36 -9.80
N ILE A 115 3.89 -16.29 -8.60
CA ILE A 115 3.99 -17.32 -7.57
C ILE A 115 2.68 -18.07 -7.53
N VAL A 116 2.75 -19.38 -7.59
CA VAL A 116 1.57 -20.26 -7.60
C VAL A 116 1.69 -21.36 -6.55
N ASP A 117 0.55 -21.88 -6.12
CA ASP A 117 0.51 -23.11 -5.31
C ASP A 117 0.66 -24.39 -6.17
N GLU A 118 0.48 -25.56 -5.55
CA GLU A 118 0.61 -26.85 -6.22
C GLU A 118 -0.46 -27.08 -7.29
N GLU A 119 -1.64 -26.48 -7.11
CA GLU A 119 -2.77 -26.54 -8.03
C GLU A 119 -2.73 -25.50 -9.14
N GLY A 120 -1.77 -24.57 -9.07
CA GLY A 120 -1.57 -23.49 -10.05
C GLY A 120 -2.33 -22.20 -9.75
N HIS A 121 -2.92 -22.05 -8.56
CA HIS A 121 -3.59 -20.82 -8.18
C HIS A 121 -2.58 -19.70 -7.88
N LEU A 122 -2.90 -18.49 -8.33
CA LEU A 122 -2.06 -17.32 -8.10
C LEU A 122 -2.02 -16.97 -6.61
N LYS A 123 -0.82 -16.91 -6.04
CA LYS A 123 -0.54 -16.56 -4.63
C LYS A 123 0.27 -15.28 -4.49
N GLY A 124 1.00 -14.91 -5.52
CA GLY A 124 1.86 -13.73 -5.44
C GLY A 124 2.50 -13.37 -6.76
N LEU A 125 3.28 -12.31 -6.72
CA LEU A 125 4.09 -11.84 -7.83
C LEU A 125 5.41 -11.29 -7.29
N ILE A 126 6.53 -11.68 -7.88
CA ILE A 126 7.84 -11.08 -7.63
C ILE A 126 8.27 -10.34 -8.88
N THR A 127 8.81 -9.12 -8.72
CA THR A 127 9.38 -8.36 -9.83
C THR A 127 10.86 -8.04 -9.58
N ILE A 128 11.60 -7.73 -10.64
CA ILE A 128 13.00 -7.27 -10.51
C ILE A 128 13.08 -6.05 -9.58
N LYS A 129 12.12 -5.13 -9.69
CA LYS A 129 12.07 -3.93 -8.84
C LYS A 129 11.91 -4.25 -7.35
N ASP A 130 11.21 -5.34 -7.00
CA ASP A 130 11.05 -5.78 -5.62
C ASP A 130 12.39 -6.22 -5.02
N ILE A 131 13.17 -6.95 -5.81
CA ILE A 131 14.48 -7.42 -5.42
C ILE A 131 15.44 -6.25 -5.27
N GLU A 132 15.47 -5.33 -6.24
CA GLU A 132 16.29 -4.11 -6.19
C GLU A 132 15.95 -3.25 -4.97
N LYS A 133 14.66 -3.03 -4.69
CA LYS A 133 14.22 -2.27 -3.51
C LYS A 133 14.60 -2.94 -2.19
N LYS A 134 14.54 -4.26 -2.11
CA LYS A 134 14.98 -4.98 -0.90
C LYS A 134 16.48 -4.83 -0.67
N ILE A 135 17.27 -4.84 -1.73
CA ILE A 135 18.73 -4.60 -1.65
C ILE A 135 19.00 -3.14 -1.26
N GLN A 136 18.30 -2.20 -1.86
CA GLN A 136 18.49 -0.77 -1.62
C GLN A 136 17.98 -0.32 -0.24
N TYR A 137 16.88 -0.94 0.25
CA TYR A 137 16.21 -0.58 1.50
C TYR A 137 16.02 -1.79 2.43
N PRO A 138 17.12 -2.41 2.91
CA PRO A 138 17.03 -3.66 3.69
C PRO A 138 16.29 -3.48 5.03
N ASN A 139 16.30 -2.26 5.58
CA ASN A 139 15.70 -1.92 6.88
C ASN A 139 14.29 -1.31 6.76
N SER A 140 13.62 -1.43 5.62
CA SER A 140 12.26 -0.92 5.47
C SER A 140 11.30 -1.61 6.46
N ALA A 141 10.50 -0.80 7.17
CA ALA A 141 9.50 -1.30 8.11
C ALA A 141 8.33 -1.95 7.37
N LYS A 142 7.99 -3.19 7.73
CA LYS A 142 6.99 -4.02 7.05
C LYS A 142 6.02 -4.63 8.03
N ASP A 143 4.80 -4.89 7.56
CA ASP A 143 3.80 -5.66 8.29
C ASP A 143 4.08 -7.18 8.21
N SER A 144 3.24 -7.98 8.87
CA SER A 144 3.34 -9.45 8.89
C SER A 144 3.19 -10.11 7.51
N ARG A 145 2.65 -9.38 6.52
CA ARG A 145 2.51 -9.82 5.13
C ARG A 145 3.66 -9.33 4.23
N GLY A 146 4.68 -8.72 4.82
CA GLY A 146 5.83 -8.18 4.08
C GLY A 146 5.56 -6.87 3.33
N ARG A 147 4.38 -6.22 3.52
CA ARG A 147 4.04 -4.94 2.91
C ARG A 147 4.59 -3.80 3.73
N LEU A 148 4.93 -2.67 3.09
CA LEU A 148 5.40 -1.48 3.79
C LEU A 148 4.39 -0.99 4.82
N LEU A 149 4.86 -0.60 6.00
CA LEU A 149 4.02 0.13 6.95
C LEU A 149 3.69 1.51 6.40
N CYS A 150 2.42 1.90 6.51
CA CYS A 150 1.90 3.16 6.01
C CYS A 150 1.15 3.92 7.09
N GLY A 151 1.50 5.20 7.28
CA GLY A 151 0.80 6.11 8.16
C GLY A 151 0.04 7.20 7.40
N ALA A 152 -1.12 7.61 7.92
CA ALA A 152 -1.94 8.67 7.36
C ALA A 152 -2.30 9.73 8.39
N ALA A 153 -2.17 11.00 8.02
CA ALA A 153 -2.48 12.12 8.88
C ALA A 153 -3.99 12.42 8.88
N LEU A 154 -4.51 12.74 10.06
CA LEU A 154 -5.90 13.11 10.30
C LEU A 154 -6.01 14.53 10.85
N GLY A 155 -7.06 15.23 10.48
CA GLY A 155 -7.54 16.44 11.15
C GLY A 155 -8.67 16.12 12.12
N ILE A 156 -9.09 17.13 12.91
CA ILE A 156 -10.24 17.06 13.82
C ILE A 156 -11.50 17.62 13.15
N SER A 157 -11.69 17.34 11.85
CA SER A 157 -12.83 17.79 11.06
C SER A 157 -14.09 16.92 11.27
N ALA A 158 -15.22 17.38 10.78
CA ALA A 158 -16.50 16.65 10.92
C ALA A 158 -16.46 15.28 10.20
N ASP A 159 -15.67 15.15 9.14
CA ASP A 159 -15.48 13.93 8.33
C ASP A 159 -14.44 12.94 8.90
N LEU A 160 -13.96 13.17 10.14
CA LEU A 160 -12.91 12.37 10.77
C LEU A 160 -13.17 10.86 10.67
N MET A 161 -14.36 10.42 11.05
CA MET A 161 -14.67 8.99 11.12
C MET A 161 -14.81 8.37 9.73
N ASP A 162 -15.43 9.07 8.78
CA ASP A 162 -15.55 8.60 7.39
C ASP A 162 -14.15 8.42 6.78
N ARG A 163 -13.22 9.32 7.11
CA ARG A 163 -11.82 9.25 6.69
C ARG A 163 -11.08 8.08 7.35
N VAL A 164 -11.24 7.87 8.64
CA VAL A 164 -10.66 6.72 9.35
C VAL A 164 -11.18 5.41 8.77
N ASP A 165 -12.49 5.30 8.54
CA ASP A 165 -13.12 4.10 7.93
C ASP A 165 -12.52 3.76 6.57
N ALA A 166 -12.34 4.77 5.71
CA ALA A 166 -11.74 4.59 4.39
C ALA A 166 -10.26 4.17 4.47
N LEU A 167 -9.50 4.75 5.40
CA LEU A 167 -8.09 4.42 5.62
C LEU A 167 -7.91 3.00 6.18
N VAL A 168 -8.77 2.59 7.12
CA VAL A 168 -8.77 1.22 7.67
C VAL A 168 -9.09 0.20 6.57
N LYS A 169 -10.09 0.47 5.72
CA LYS A 169 -10.39 -0.36 4.55
C LYS A 169 -9.21 -0.46 3.58
N ALA A 170 -8.40 0.59 3.48
CA ALA A 170 -7.16 0.59 2.68
C ALA A 170 -5.97 -0.07 3.42
N ASN A 171 -6.16 -0.66 4.60
CA ASN A 171 -5.13 -1.30 5.43
C ASN A 171 -4.04 -0.34 5.92
N VAL A 172 -4.41 0.88 6.36
CA VAL A 172 -3.46 1.77 7.03
C VAL A 172 -2.96 1.12 8.32
N ASP A 173 -1.67 1.26 8.63
CA ASP A 173 -1.10 0.66 9.85
C ASP A 173 -1.17 1.61 11.05
N VAL A 174 -1.04 2.91 10.79
CA VAL A 174 -1.05 3.93 11.84
C VAL A 174 -1.71 5.21 11.35
N VAL A 175 -2.48 5.86 12.19
CA VAL A 175 -3.01 7.19 11.90
C VAL A 175 -2.40 8.22 12.84
N VAL A 176 -2.27 9.45 12.35
CA VAL A 176 -1.64 10.54 13.09
C VAL A 176 -2.64 11.69 13.24
N LEU A 177 -3.15 11.91 14.44
CA LEU A 177 -3.88 13.13 14.81
C LEU A 177 -2.88 14.28 14.93
N ASP A 178 -2.66 14.99 13.82
CA ASP A 178 -1.65 16.03 13.68
C ASP A 178 -2.27 17.42 13.86
N SER A 179 -2.01 18.03 15.01
CA SER A 179 -2.51 19.34 15.40
C SER A 179 -1.37 20.22 15.92
N ALA A 180 -1.44 21.52 15.63
CA ALA A 180 -0.52 22.50 16.23
C ALA A 180 -0.68 22.62 17.75
N HIS A 181 -1.83 22.17 18.30
CA HIS A 181 -2.15 22.15 19.73
C HIS A 181 -2.83 20.83 20.10
N GLY A 182 -2.02 19.80 20.37
CA GLY A 182 -2.49 18.45 20.67
C GLY A 182 -3.24 18.34 22.02
N HIS A 183 -3.00 19.27 22.95
CA HIS A 183 -3.69 19.31 24.26
C HIS A 183 -5.02 20.07 24.20
N SER A 184 -5.70 20.08 23.07
CA SER A 184 -7.04 20.63 22.97
C SER A 184 -8.09 19.54 23.20
N GLN A 185 -9.24 19.94 23.80
CA GLN A 185 -10.34 19.00 24.05
C GLN A 185 -10.79 18.29 22.77
N GLY A 186 -10.82 19.01 21.63
CA GLY A 186 -11.18 18.44 20.34
C GLY A 186 -10.25 17.32 19.87
N VAL A 187 -8.93 17.41 20.13
CA VAL A 187 -7.97 16.34 19.80
C VAL A 187 -8.16 15.13 20.73
N ILE A 188 -8.36 15.38 22.03
CA ILE A 188 -8.61 14.33 23.04
C ILE A 188 -9.90 13.57 22.70
N ASP A 189 -10.98 14.26 22.35
CA ASP A 189 -12.27 13.66 22.01
C ASP A 189 -12.17 12.89 20.67
N ALA A 190 -11.48 13.44 19.68
CA ALA A 190 -11.20 12.75 18.42
C ALA A 190 -10.41 11.45 18.63
N LEU A 191 -9.37 11.49 19.46
CA LEU A 191 -8.58 10.32 19.82
C LEU A 191 -9.44 9.22 20.46
N LYS A 192 -10.21 9.59 21.48
CA LYS A 192 -11.14 8.66 22.16
C LYS A 192 -12.14 8.05 21.19
N LYS A 193 -12.70 8.86 20.28
CA LYS A 193 -13.66 8.40 19.28
C LYS A 193 -13.06 7.40 18.32
N VAL A 194 -11.84 7.64 17.83
CA VAL A 194 -11.11 6.73 16.95
C VAL A 194 -10.78 5.42 17.67
N LYS A 195 -10.21 5.49 18.87
CA LYS A 195 -9.84 4.29 19.66
C LYS A 195 -11.06 3.48 20.10
N LEU A 196 -12.20 4.11 20.33
CA LEU A 196 -13.46 3.40 20.63
C LEU A 196 -13.95 2.60 19.44
N ALA A 197 -13.88 3.17 18.23
CA ALA A 197 -14.34 2.52 17.00
C ALA A 197 -13.34 1.47 16.49
N TYR A 198 -12.05 1.73 16.65
CA TYR A 198 -10.94 0.91 16.16
C TYR A 198 -9.87 0.70 17.23
N PRO A 199 -10.11 -0.16 18.24
CA PRO A 199 -9.20 -0.36 19.37
C PRO A 199 -7.80 -0.79 18.97
N GLU A 200 -7.69 -1.61 17.90
CA GLU A 200 -6.41 -2.15 17.41
C GLU A 200 -5.63 -1.18 16.49
N LEU A 201 -6.29 -0.12 15.99
CA LEU A 201 -5.62 0.85 15.13
C LEU A 201 -4.62 1.66 15.96
N GLN A 202 -3.36 1.70 15.49
CA GLN A 202 -2.33 2.51 16.12
C GLN A 202 -2.58 4.00 15.88
N VAL A 203 -2.59 4.81 16.94
CA VAL A 203 -2.85 6.24 16.86
C VAL A 203 -1.69 7.03 17.49
N ILE A 204 -1.04 7.85 16.67
CA ILE A 204 -0.10 8.87 17.13
C ILE A 204 -0.87 10.17 17.33
N ALA A 205 -0.75 10.81 18.48
CA ALA A 205 -1.43 12.07 18.75
C ALA A 205 -0.43 13.18 19.14
N GLY A 206 -0.64 14.38 18.68
CA GLY A 206 0.19 15.55 19.00
C GLY A 206 -0.13 16.76 18.12
N ASN A 207 0.68 17.83 18.22
CA ASN A 207 1.90 17.92 18.99
C ASN A 207 1.64 18.50 20.38
N VAL A 208 2.42 18.07 21.35
CA VAL A 208 2.40 18.58 22.74
C VAL A 208 3.80 18.96 23.21
N ALA A 209 3.87 19.72 24.32
CA ALA A 209 5.13 20.18 24.87
C ALA A 209 5.20 20.09 26.40
N THR A 210 4.15 19.59 27.05
CA THR A 210 4.08 19.49 28.53
C THR A 210 3.84 18.06 28.99
N PRO A 211 4.29 17.70 30.21
CA PRO A 211 4.03 16.39 30.80
C PRO A 211 2.52 16.08 30.92
N GLU A 212 1.75 17.07 31.39
CA GLU A 212 0.29 16.94 31.59
C GLU A 212 -0.43 16.62 30.26
N ALA A 213 -0.06 17.32 29.19
CA ALA A 213 -0.61 17.06 27.86
C ALA A 213 -0.28 15.65 27.36
N THR A 214 0.94 15.19 27.62
CA THR A 214 1.39 13.84 27.27
C THR A 214 0.59 12.79 28.07
N GLU A 215 0.43 12.98 29.37
CA GLU A 215 -0.33 12.09 30.24
C GLU A 215 -1.79 12.00 29.81
N ASP A 216 -2.43 13.13 29.49
CA ASP A 216 -3.82 13.16 29.07
C ASP A 216 -4.05 12.46 27.74
N LEU A 217 -3.12 12.59 26.77
CA LEU A 217 -3.20 11.84 25.51
C LEU A 217 -3.00 10.33 25.70
N ILE A 218 -2.08 9.92 26.58
CA ILE A 218 -1.89 8.51 26.95
C ILE A 218 -3.16 7.95 27.60
N LYS A 219 -3.76 8.67 28.56
CA LYS A 219 -5.00 8.28 29.21
C LYS A 219 -6.18 8.21 28.23
N ALA A 220 -6.17 9.05 27.19
CA ALA A 220 -7.16 9.04 26.12
C ALA A 220 -6.99 7.90 25.12
N GLY A 221 -5.90 7.12 25.21
CA GLY A 221 -5.64 5.92 24.40
C GLY A 221 -4.66 6.12 23.26
N ALA A 222 -3.81 7.16 23.27
CA ALA A 222 -2.74 7.29 22.27
C ALA A 222 -1.71 6.17 22.44
N ASP A 223 -1.37 5.49 21.32
CA ASP A 223 -0.29 4.49 21.29
C ASP A 223 1.09 5.17 21.21
N CYS A 224 1.13 6.40 20.70
CA CYS A 224 2.33 7.22 20.66
C CYS A 224 1.96 8.71 20.80
N VAL A 225 2.78 9.47 21.51
CA VAL A 225 2.61 10.92 21.65
C VAL A 225 3.75 11.64 20.95
N LYS A 226 3.38 12.56 20.03
CA LYS A 226 4.33 13.39 19.30
C LYS A 226 4.62 14.66 20.10
N VAL A 227 5.84 14.73 20.66
CA VAL A 227 6.30 15.83 21.49
C VAL A 227 7.11 16.82 20.67
N GLY A 228 6.85 18.12 20.82
CA GLY A 228 7.59 19.21 20.20
C GLY A 228 6.69 20.22 19.48
N ILE A 229 6.89 21.50 19.77
CA ILE A 229 6.15 22.62 19.17
C ILE A 229 7.16 23.69 18.75
N GLY A 230 7.38 23.81 17.43
CA GLY A 230 8.19 24.87 16.85
C GLY A 230 9.69 24.91 17.20
N PRO A 231 10.36 23.81 17.61
CA PRO A 231 11.80 23.87 17.91
C PRO A 231 12.68 23.87 16.65
N GLY A 232 12.07 23.65 15.47
CA GLY A 232 12.79 23.64 14.19
C GLY A 232 13.05 25.04 13.66
N SER A 233 14.25 25.30 13.13
CA SER A 233 14.63 26.60 12.54
C SER A 233 13.79 27.05 11.36
N ILE A 234 13.03 26.14 10.74
CA ILE A 234 12.16 26.39 9.58
C ILE A 234 10.67 26.43 9.93
N CYS A 235 10.29 26.21 11.20
CA CYS A 235 8.90 26.27 11.64
C CYS A 235 8.48 27.72 11.84
N THR A 236 7.64 28.23 10.96
CA THR A 236 7.10 29.61 11.02
C THR A 236 5.72 29.68 11.66
N THR A 237 5.13 28.56 12.03
CA THR A 237 3.75 28.48 12.55
C THR A 237 3.60 29.13 13.92
N ARG A 238 4.68 29.30 14.65
CA ARG A 238 4.75 29.97 15.96
C ARG A 238 6.07 30.72 16.11
N VAL A 239 6.22 31.75 15.31
CA VAL A 239 7.17 32.82 15.64
C VAL A 239 6.44 33.68 16.68
N VAL A 240 6.86 33.53 17.91
CA VAL A 240 6.44 34.38 19.02
C VAL A 240 7.47 35.50 19.19
#